data_5dcc602914c105247e62e31e0e31f8d7
#
_entry.id   5dcc602914c105247e62e31e0e31f8d7
#
_cell.length_a   1.000
_cell.length_b   1.000
_cell.length_c   1.000
_cell.angle_alpha   90.00
_cell.angle_beta   90.00
_cell.angle_gamma   90.00
#
_symmetry.space_group_name_H-M   'P 1'
#
loop_
_entity.id
_entity.type
_entity.pdbx_description
1 polymer ?
#
loop_
_entity_poly.entity_id
_entity_poly.type
_entity_poly.pdbx_seq_one_letter_code
_entity_poly.pdbx_strand_id
1 'polypeptide(L)'
;MMLKGGIGAVALTSILLSSAAWAQEKIKVGVTATLEGTYTILGVDGMAGFNAAVKKYGPKAGGKELEFVVASTDATPDSAVRAVKKLIEQDHVQILISPLSGDEGIAVKNFSKTHPELTFINAASGAQETTFPDPSPNFFRWNMDGAQWSAGLGDYAYNTKGYKKIATVGEDYSFVYTQVFGLVLEFCAAGGQVTNRQWVPLGTKDFASTIAALPDDVDAIYLGLGGADAVNFLNQYEQAGGKAHLMGGSIMVDQTVLSAKGDAKKAMLGTIASSGMADTWDNPSWKAFVTLYQEATPADKRLPSPGLLATNYYGSTMALYAALDKANGDLSDNQSKLKTALAGLTIDAPNGKISLDEDRQAIGTNFVTEVAEDGQGGLVSKVVKIVPDVHQTLGYPRDTFIKIGPPSRTTPECKKY
;
A
#
# COMPACT_ATOMS: atom_id res chain seq x y z
N MET A 1 83.77 19.63 52.75
CA MET A 1 83.81 19.18 51.33
C MET A 1 82.46 18.64 51.01
N MET A 2 81.59 19.48 50.41
CA MET A 2 80.14 19.17 50.18
C MET A 2 79.96 18.69 48.75
N LEU A 3 79.37 17.52 48.56
CA LEU A 3 78.82 17.10 47.26
C LEU A 3 77.32 17.34 47.26
N LYS A 4 76.89 18.13 46.26
CA LYS A 4 75.46 18.34 45.94
C LYS A 4 75.03 17.34 44.89
N GLY A 5 74.10 16.44 45.24
CA GLY A 5 73.43 15.58 44.29
C GLY A 5 72.20 16.29 43.67
N GLY A 6 72.14 16.35 42.36
CA GLY A 6 71.01 16.88 41.60
C GLY A 6 70.02 15.77 41.31
N ILE A 7 68.77 15.97 41.64
CA ILE A 7 67.64 15.09 41.30
C ILE A 7 67.03 15.61 39.98
N GLY A 8 67.17 14.82 38.92
CA GLY A 8 66.53 15.06 37.62
C GLY A 8 65.06 14.58 37.66
N ALA A 9 64.11 15.50 37.53
CA ALA A 9 62.71 15.16 37.37
C ALA A 9 62.39 14.76 35.91
N VAL A 10 62.05 13.49 35.70
CA VAL A 10 61.52 13.00 34.40
C VAL A 10 60.05 13.28 34.37
N ALA A 11 59.65 14.26 33.56
CA ALA A 11 58.24 14.55 33.27
C ALA A 11 57.69 13.51 32.26
N LEU A 12 56.88 12.56 32.73
CA LEU A 12 56.09 11.67 31.87
C LEU A 12 54.90 12.46 31.30
N THR A 13 54.97 12.84 30.03
CA THR A 13 53.85 13.40 29.29
C THR A 13 52.91 12.28 28.84
N SER A 14 51.82 12.09 29.58
CA SER A 14 50.75 11.16 29.23
C SER A 14 49.97 11.74 28.04
N ILE A 15 50.20 11.23 26.83
CA ILE A 15 49.36 11.51 25.65
C ILE A 15 48.01 10.76 25.85
N LEU A 16 46.98 11.46 26.30
CA LEU A 16 45.60 11.01 26.26
C LEU A 16 45.15 10.99 24.79
N LEU A 17 45.24 9.82 24.17
CA LEU A 17 44.54 9.52 22.92
C LEU A 17 43.04 9.49 23.28
N SER A 18 42.37 10.63 23.17
CA SER A 18 40.94 10.71 23.10
C SER A 18 40.50 10.01 21.82
N SER A 19 40.14 8.73 21.92
CA SER A 19 39.34 8.05 20.92
C SER A 19 38.01 8.79 20.85
N ALA A 20 37.91 9.76 19.97
CA ALA A 20 36.61 10.28 19.55
C ALA A 20 35.85 9.06 18.99
N ALA A 21 35.00 8.48 19.80
CA ALA A 21 33.99 7.55 19.33
C ALA A 21 33.19 8.34 18.30
N TRP A 22 33.46 8.09 17.02
CA TRP A 22 32.61 8.60 15.95
C TRP A 22 31.24 8.01 16.24
N ALA A 23 30.34 8.85 16.77
CA ALA A 23 28.93 8.49 16.87
C ALA A 23 28.53 8.07 15.46
N GLN A 24 28.27 6.80 15.27
CA GLN A 24 27.90 6.27 13.96
C GLN A 24 26.63 7.02 13.57
N GLU A 25 26.72 7.85 12.54
CA GLU A 25 25.64 8.73 12.11
C GLU A 25 24.44 7.85 11.73
N LYS A 26 23.34 8.02 12.46
CA LYS A 26 22.11 7.27 12.25
C LYS A 26 21.39 7.82 11.03
N ILE A 27 20.74 6.94 10.26
CA ILE A 27 19.79 7.33 9.23
C ILE A 27 18.40 7.41 9.88
N LYS A 28 17.81 8.59 9.90
CA LYS A 28 16.44 8.78 10.36
C LYS A 28 15.44 8.60 9.23
N VAL A 29 14.48 7.71 9.46
CA VAL A 29 13.42 7.38 8.50
C VAL A 29 12.07 7.77 9.08
N GLY A 30 11.37 8.67 8.41
CA GLY A 30 10.00 9.02 8.77
C GLY A 30 9.02 8.01 8.20
N VAL A 31 8.04 7.62 9.00
CA VAL A 31 6.96 6.72 8.56
C VAL A 31 5.62 7.39 8.85
N THR A 32 4.76 7.54 7.86
CA THR A 32 3.39 7.97 8.12
C THR A 32 2.44 6.80 8.08
N ALA A 33 1.45 6.80 8.95
CA ALA A 33 0.37 5.80 8.97
C ALA A 33 -0.95 6.47 9.33
N THR A 34 -2.04 6.05 8.69
CA THR A 34 -3.37 6.54 9.01
C THR A 34 -3.85 5.87 10.29
N LEU A 35 -3.67 6.55 11.42
CA LEU A 35 -4.03 6.03 12.75
C LEU A 35 -5.25 6.75 13.35
N GLU A 36 -5.91 7.58 12.54
CA GLU A 36 -7.12 8.32 12.87
C GLU A 36 -8.17 8.15 11.77
N GLY A 37 -9.47 8.30 12.11
CA GLY A 37 -10.58 8.25 11.16
C GLY A 37 -10.95 6.85 10.68
N THR A 38 -11.66 6.78 9.54
CA THR A 38 -12.27 5.56 8.98
C THR A 38 -11.26 4.47 8.67
N TYR A 39 -10.05 4.85 8.27
CA TYR A 39 -9.00 3.93 7.85
C TYR A 39 -8.00 3.55 8.95
N THR A 40 -8.32 3.81 10.22
CA THR A 40 -7.45 3.46 11.36
C THR A 40 -7.04 1.98 11.32
N ILE A 41 -7.97 1.07 11.04
CA ILE A 41 -7.66 -0.38 11.00
C ILE A 41 -6.67 -0.72 9.87
N LEU A 42 -6.75 -0.04 8.74
CA LEU A 42 -5.82 -0.18 7.62
C LEU A 42 -4.42 0.32 7.99
N GLY A 43 -4.34 1.46 8.68
CA GLY A 43 -3.08 2.01 9.19
C GLY A 43 -2.42 1.11 10.23
N VAL A 44 -3.21 0.53 11.13
CA VAL A 44 -2.72 -0.44 12.14
C VAL A 44 -2.18 -1.69 11.45
N ASP A 45 -2.87 -2.23 10.45
CA ASP A 45 -2.40 -3.36 9.65
C ASP A 45 -1.10 -3.02 8.91
N GLY A 46 -1.03 -1.83 8.26
CA GLY A 46 0.18 -1.33 7.62
C GLY A 46 1.38 -1.29 8.57
N MET A 47 1.18 -0.74 9.78
CA MET A 47 2.24 -0.68 10.80
C MET A 47 2.65 -2.08 11.31
N ALA A 48 1.75 -3.04 11.35
CA ALA A 48 2.11 -4.43 11.68
C ALA A 48 3.03 -5.03 10.60
N GLY A 49 2.78 -4.76 9.31
CA GLY A 49 3.66 -5.13 8.21
C GLY A 49 5.03 -4.44 8.27
N PHE A 50 5.04 -3.14 8.56
CA PHE A 50 6.27 -2.38 8.80
C PHE A 50 7.10 -3.00 9.94
N ASN A 51 6.48 -3.27 11.08
CA ASN A 51 7.15 -3.88 12.24
C ASN A 51 7.69 -5.28 11.93
N ALA A 52 6.99 -6.05 11.10
CA ALA A 52 7.49 -7.34 10.63
C ALA A 52 8.77 -7.19 9.80
N ALA A 53 8.84 -6.19 8.91
CA ALA A 53 10.06 -5.90 8.14
C ALA A 53 11.22 -5.47 9.05
N VAL A 54 10.98 -4.54 9.99
CA VAL A 54 11.99 -4.08 10.94
C VAL A 54 12.50 -5.24 11.81
N LYS A 55 11.60 -6.14 12.27
CA LYS A 55 11.98 -7.35 13.01
C LYS A 55 12.88 -8.27 12.18
N LYS A 56 12.58 -8.44 10.88
CA LYS A 56 13.34 -9.32 9.99
C LYS A 56 14.72 -8.78 9.67
N TYR A 57 14.80 -7.50 9.32
CA TYR A 57 16.05 -6.91 8.81
C TYR A 57 16.90 -6.28 9.91
N GLY A 58 16.32 -6.01 11.08
CA GLY A 58 17.01 -5.47 12.24
C GLY A 58 17.22 -3.95 12.19
N PRO A 59 18.03 -3.42 13.13
CA PRO A 59 18.17 -1.98 13.32
C PRO A 59 19.20 -1.32 12.37
N LYS A 60 19.77 -2.05 11.41
CA LYS A 60 20.85 -1.52 10.54
C LYS A 60 20.62 -1.86 9.07
N ALA A 61 20.98 -0.93 8.19
CA ALA A 61 21.11 -1.16 6.75
C ALA A 61 22.24 -0.29 6.19
N GLY A 62 22.92 -0.79 5.17
CA GLY A 62 24.06 -0.08 4.56
C GLY A 62 25.19 0.26 5.54
N GLY A 63 25.36 -0.54 6.59
CA GLY A 63 26.33 -0.29 7.66
C GLY A 63 25.97 0.82 8.64
N LYS A 64 24.79 1.45 8.52
CA LYS A 64 24.30 2.53 9.38
C LYS A 64 23.18 2.03 10.30
N GLU A 65 23.04 2.61 11.50
CA GLU A 65 21.87 2.42 12.33
C GLU A 65 20.68 3.16 11.75
N LEU A 66 19.48 2.55 11.81
CA LEU A 66 18.23 3.18 11.42
C LEU A 66 17.46 3.63 12.67
N GLU A 67 16.90 4.82 12.60
CA GLU A 67 15.97 5.36 13.59
C GLU A 67 14.65 5.68 12.88
N PHE A 68 13.56 5.07 13.34
CA PHE A 68 12.25 5.27 12.73
C PHE A 68 11.41 6.22 13.57
N VAL A 69 10.84 7.26 12.93
CA VAL A 69 9.93 8.22 13.54
C VAL A 69 8.56 8.10 12.88
N VAL A 70 7.54 7.78 13.67
CA VAL A 70 6.18 7.57 13.16
C VAL A 70 5.33 8.83 13.37
N ALA A 71 4.57 9.22 12.35
CA ALA A 71 3.58 10.28 12.43
C ALA A 71 2.20 9.79 11.97
N SER A 72 1.14 10.20 12.70
CA SER A 72 -0.25 9.85 12.37
C SER A 72 -0.80 10.74 11.27
N THR A 73 -1.68 10.15 10.44
CA THR A 73 -2.54 10.86 9.48
C THR A 73 -4.00 10.39 9.62
N ASP A 74 -4.92 11.07 8.91
CA ASP A 74 -6.35 10.79 8.90
C ASP A 74 -6.91 10.45 7.50
N ALA A 75 -6.04 10.07 6.57
CA ALA A 75 -6.31 9.80 5.15
C ALA A 75 -6.57 11.06 4.29
N THR A 76 -6.44 12.27 4.84
CA THR A 76 -6.60 13.51 4.07
C THR A 76 -5.25 14.07 3.57
N PRO A 77 -5.24 14.74 2.39
CA PRO A 77 -4.03 15.38 1.84
C PRO A 77 -3.33 16.33 2.82
N ASP A 78 -4.11 17.17 3.50
CA ASP A 78 -3.59 18.17 4.43
C ASP A 78 -2.92 17.52 5.65
N SER A 79 -3.51 16.46 6.18
CA SER A 79 -2.94 15.72 7.30
C SER A 79 -1.61 15.08 6.92
N ALA A 80 -1.54 14.45 5.74
CA ALA A 80 -0.30 13.83 5.26
C ALA A 80 0.82 14.86 5.05
N VAL A 81 0.51 15.99 4.40
CA VAL A 81 1.51 17.06 4.19
C VAL A 81 1.99 17.65 5.52
N ARG A 82 1.10 17.88 6.50
CA ARG A 82 1.50 18.34 7.85
C ARG A 82 2.41 17.31 8.54
N ALA A 83 2.06 16.02 8.48
CA ALA A 83 2.85 14.95 9.08
C ALA A 83 4.25 14.87 8.45
N VAL A 84 4.33 14.90 7.11
CA VAL A 84 5.61 14.88 6.39
C VAL A 84 6.46 16.12 6.69
N LYS A 85 5.89 17.32 6.71
CA LYS A 85 6.60 18.53 7.10
C LYS A 85 7.17 18.44 8.51
N LYS A 86 6.37 17.98 9.47
CA LYS A 86 6.84 17.77 10.86
C LYS A 86 8.03 16.81 10.90
N LEU A 87 7.93 15.68 10.22
CA LEU A 87 9.01 14.67 10.16
C LEU A 87 10.31 15.27 9.58
N ILE A 88 10.21 16.11 8.55
CA ILE A 88 11.37 16.73 7.90
C ILE A 88 11.93 17.88 8.75
N GLU A 89 11.09 18.85 9.11
CA GLU A 89 11.52 20.11 9.70
C GLU A 89 11.86 20.00 11.20
N GLN A 90 11.14 19.14 11.95
CA GLN A 90 11.29 19.01 13.39
C GLN A 90 12.06 17.76 13.80
N ASP A 91 11.76 16.62 13.16
CA ASP A 91 12.39 15.35 13.49
C ASP A 91 13.65 15.07 12.66
N HIS A 92 13.89 15.87 11.61
CA HIS A 92 15.06 15.82 10.71
C HIS A 92 15.26 14.45 10.06
N VAL A 93 14.17 13.86 9.57
CA VAL A 93 14.24 12.61 8.83
C VAL A 93 14.85 12.82 7.45
N GLN A 94 15.58 11.82 6.95
CA GLN A 94 16.30 11.87 5.69
C GLN A 94 15.59 11.08 4.59
N ILE A 95 14.77 10.11 4.97
CA ILE A 95 14.02 9.23 4.07
C ILE A 95 12.60 9.12 4.63
N LEU A 96 11.61 8.99 3.75
CA LEU A 96 10.22 8.82 4.15
C LEU A 96 9.61 7.55 3.55
N ILE A 97 8.86 6.80 4.37
CA ILE A 97 7.91 5.77 3.94
C ILE A 97 6.51 6.36 4.17
N SER A 98 5.87 6.85 3.10
CA SER A 98 4.66 7.67 3.19
C SER A 98 3.94 7.71 1.83
N PRO A 99 2.62 7.87 1.77
CA PRO A 99 1.58 7.67 2.78
C PRO A 99 0.69 6.44 2.51
N LEU A 100 -0.54 6.42 3.11
CA LEU A 100 -1.47 5.30 2.95
C LEU A 100 -2.54 5.56 1.88
N SER A 101 -3.33 6.63 1.97
CA SER A 101 -4.48 6.84 1.08
C SER A 101 -4.09 7.40 -0.29
N GLY A 102 -4.99 7.29 -1.27
CA GLY A 102 -4.75 7.78 -2.63
C GLY A 102 -4.49 9.28 -2.69
N ASP A 103 -5.36 10.06 -2.07
CA ASP A 103 -5.27 11.53 -2.07
C ASP A 103 -4.04 12.02 -1.30
N GLU A 104 -3.68 11.36 -0.20
CA GLU A 104 -2.43 11.60 0.50
C GLU A 104 -1.22 11.35 -0.43
N GLY A 105 -1.26 10.26 -1.21
CA GLY A 105 -0.17 9.89 -2.13
C GLY A 105 0.08 10.94 -3.20
N ILE A 106 -0.97 11.48 -3.78
CA ILE A 106 -0.88 12.58 -4.76
C ILE A 106 -0.25 13.82 -4.11
N ALA A 107 -0.72 14.20 -2.91
CA ALA A 107 -0.24 15.36 -2.17
C ALA A 107 1.23 15.23 -1.76
N VAL A 108 1.63 14.08 -1.19
CA VAL A 108 3.02 13.83 -0.77
C VAL A 108 3.95 13.72 -1.98
N LYS A 109 3.52 13.11 -3.09
CA LYS A 109 4.29 13.09 -4.33
C LYS A 109 4.52 14.51 -4.87
N ASN A 110 3.50 15.37 -4.87
CA ASN A 110 3.66 16.76 -5.29
C ASN A 110 4.60 17.54 -4.35
N PHE A 111 4.48 17.30 -3.04
CA PHE A 111 5.37 17.88 -2.03
C PHE A 111 6.82 17.41 -2.22
N SER A 112 7.06 16.15 -2.58
CA SER A 112 8.41 15.60 -2.77
C SER A 112 9.20 16.32 -3.88
N LYS A 113 8.53 16.92 -4.87
CA LYS A 113 9.16 17.69 -5.95
C LYS A 113 9.88 18.96 -5.43
N THR A 114 9.47 19.46 -4.26
CA THR A 114 10.11 20.61 -3.60
C THR A 114 11.25 20.23 -2.67
N HIS A 115 11.51 18.94 -2.49
CA HIS A 115 12.54 18.36 -1.63
C HIS A 115 13.40 17.33 -2.39
N PRO A 116 14.12 17.75 -3.45
CA PRO A 116 14.90 16.82 -4.29
C PRO A 116 16.05 16.16 -3.53
N GLU A 117 16.47 16.68 -2.40
CA GLU A 117 17.50 16.15 -1.50
C GLU A 117 17.02 14.90 -0.73
N LEU A 118 15.70 14.69 -0.59
CA LEU A 118 15.12 13.58 0.16
C LEU A 118 14.65 12.45 -0.77
N THR A 119 14.50 11.25 -0.21
CA THR A 119 13.89 10.09 -0.87
C THR A 119 12.56 9.77 -0.21
N PHE A 120 11.53 9.62 -1.04
CA PHE A 120 10.18 9.23 -0.64
C PHE A 120 9.88 7.84 -1.20
N ILE A 121 9.48 6.94 -0.34
CA ILE A 121 9.01 5.60 -0.70
C ILE A 121 7.53 5.53 -0.36
N ASN A 122 6.70 5.21 -1.35
CA ASN A 122 5.27 5.06 -1.11
C ASN A 122 5.00 3.92 -0.14
N ALA A 123 4.24 4.18 0.93
CA ALA A 123 3.89 3.14 1.88
C ALA A 123 2.81 2.21 1.30
N ALA A 124 1.67 2.76 0.85
CA ALA A 124 0.55 1.97 0.35
C ALA A 124 -0.35 2.71 -0.66
N SER A 125 -0.22 4.03 -0.84
CA SER A 125 -1.11 4.81 -1.72
C SER A 125 -1.27 4.18 -3.10
N GLY A 126 -2.54 4.02 -3.54
CA GLY A 126 -2.89 3.34 -4.78
C GLY A 126 -3.55 4.23 -5.83
N ALA A 127 -3.56 5.57 -5.68
CA ALA A 127 -4.03 6.47 -6.75
C ALA A 127 -3.09 6.43 -7.96
N GLN A 128 -3.63 6.43 -9.18
CA GLN A 128 -2.84 6.42 -10.41
C GLN A 128 -1.94 7.65 -10.50
N GLU A 129 -2.47 8.82 -10.18
CA GLU A 129 -1.78 10.11 -10.28
C GLU A 129 -0.58 10.27 -9.33
N THR A 130 -0.38 9.31 -8.44
CA THR A 130 0.83 9.28 -7.59
C THR A 130 2.11 9.09 -8.43
N THR A 131 2.03 8.35 -9.54
CA THR A 131 3.18 8.08 -10.42
C THR A 131 2.91 8.36 -11.89
N PHE A 132 1.65 8.45 -12.35
CA PHE A 132 1.30 8.60 -13.76
C PHE A 132 0.28 9.74 -13.97
N PRO A 133 0.40 10.57 -15.00
CA PRO A 133 1.48 10.63 -16.01
C PRO A 133 2.65 11.54 -15.59
N ASP A 134 2.61 12.15 -14.39
CA ASP A 134 3.53 13.17 -13.91
C ASP A 134 4.27 12.70 -12.62
N PRO A 135 5.22 11.74 -12.75
CA PRO A 135 5.95 11.20 -11.60
C PRO A 135 6.90 12.23 -10.98
N SER A 136 7.25 12.02 -9.70
CA SER A 136 8.32 12.77 -9.04
C SER A 136 9.65 11.99 -9.09
N PRO A 137 10.80 12.63 -9.38
CA PRO A 137 12.07 11.92 -9.56
C PRO A 137 12.62 11.26 -8.29
N ASN A 138 12.13 11.65 -7.12
CA ASN A 138 12.53 11.16 -5.82
C ASN A 138 11.42 10.42 -5.06
N PHE A 139 10.34 10.03 -5.76
CA PHE A 139 9.23 9.26 -5.21
C PHE A 139 9.17 7.88 -5.87
N PHE A 140 9.21 6.79 -5.06
CA PHE A 140 9.29 5.40 -5.50
C PHE A 140 8.11 4.62 -4.96
N ARG A 141 7.29 4.00 -5.82
CA ARG A 141 6.13 3.23 -5.40
C ARG A 141 6.37 1.74 -5.60
N TRP A 142 6.61 1.02 -4.49
CA TRP A 142 6.87 -0.41 -4.44
C TRP A 142 5.61 -1.27 -4.28
N ASN A 143 4.46 -0.67 -4.43
CA ASN A 143 3.17 -1.34 -4.53
C ASN A 143 2.48 -0.94 -5.84
N MET A 144 1.65 -1.83 -6.36
CA MET A 144 0.80 -1.53 -7.50
C MET A 144 -0.23 -0.44 -7.15
N ASP A 145 -0.85 0.18 -8.17
CA ASP A 145 -1.97 1.09 -7.98
C ASP A 145 -3.33 0.37 -8.04
N GLY A 146 -4.40 1.12 -7.81
CA GLY A 146 -5.76 0.59 -7.80
C GLY A 146 -6.18 -0.04 -9.13
N ALA A 147 -5.71 0.48 -10.26
CA ALA A 147 -6.03 -0.08 -11.58
C ALA A 147 -5.31 -1.42 -11.79
N GLN A 148 -4.03 -1.50 -11.41
CA GLN A 148 -3.28 -2.75 -11.44
C GLN A 148 -3.89 -3.80 -10.50
N TRP A 149 -4.39 -3.39 -9.31
CA TRP A 149 -5.07 -4.30 -8.39
C TRP A 149 -6.45 -4.76 -8.90
N SER A 150 -6.98 -4.16 -9.96
CA SER A 150 -8.22 -4.62 -10.62
C SER A 150 -7.96 -5.58 -11.77
N ALA A 151 -6.69 -5.77 -12.18
CA ALA A 151 -6.33 -6.60 -13.33
C ALA A 151 -6.80 -8.05 -13.17
N GLY A 152 -7.45 -8.58 -14.20
CA GLY A 152 -8.00 -9.93 -14.27
C GLY A 152 -9.42 -10.06 -13.73
N LEU A 153 -9.93 -9.10 -12.93
CA LEU A 153 -11.27 -9.19 -12.34
C LEU A 153 -12.37 -8.99 -13.38
N GLY A 154 -12.22 -7.99 -14.25
CA GLY A 154 -13.22 -7.69 -15.27
C GLY A 154 -13.40 -8.85 -16.27
N ASP A 155 -12.30 -9.41 -16.74
CA ASP A 155 -12.28 -10.60 -17.60
C ASP A 155 -12.92 -11.81 -16.89
N TYR A 156 -12.52 -12.07 -15.64
CA TYR A 156 -13.06 -13.19 -14.85
C TYR A 156 -14.56 -13.03 -14.59
N ALA A 157 -15.01 -11.84 -14.24
CA ALA A 157 -16.44 -11.55 -14.05
C ALA A 157 -17.25 -11.79 -15.32
N TYR A 158 -16.78 -11.31 -16.47
CA TYR A 158 -17.51 -11.44 -17.73
C TYR A 158 -17.45 -12.85 -18.32
N ASN A 159 -16.25 -13.42 -18.45
CA ASN A 159 -16.03 -14.67 -19.17
C ASN A 159 -16.22 -15.92 -18.32
N THR A 160 -15.90 -15.86 -17.02
CA THR A 160 -15.99 -17.02 -16.12
C THR A 160 -17.26 -17.04 -15.30
N LYS A 161 -17.61 -15.91 -14.66
CA LYS A 161 -18.85 -15.82 -13.85
C LYS A 161 -20.08 -15.55 -14.72
N GLY A 162 -19.91 -15.06 -15.95
CA GLY A 162 -21.00 -14.78 -16.88
C GLY A 162 -21.73 -13.46 -16.62
N TYR A 163 -21.20 -12.58 -15.77
CA TYR A 163 -21.82 -11.29 -15.50
C TYR A 163 -21.72 -10.40 -16.73
N LYS A 164 -22.85 -9.79 -17.12
CA LYS A 164 -22.95 -8.94 -18.31
C LYS A 164 -23.24 -7.49 -17.96
N LYS A 165 -23.98 -7.26 -16.87
CA LYS A 165 -24.31 -5.93 -16.37
C LYS A 165 -23.88 -5.80 -14.92
N ILE A 166 -23.17 -4.73 -14.59
CA ILE A 166 -22.79 -4.44 -13.20
C ILE A 166 -23.11 -2.99 -12.83
N ALA A 167 -23.35 -2.77 -11.53
CA ALA A 167 -23.32 -1.45 -10.91
C ALA A 167 -22.06 -1.31 -10.07
N THR A 168 -21.67 -0.08 -9.71
CA THR A 168 -20.56 0.18 -8.78
C THR A 168 -21.02 1.10 -7.65
N VAL A 169 -20.53 0.82 -6.45
CA VAL A 169 -20.59 1.71 -5.28
C VAL A 169 -19.17 1.91 -4.78
N GLY A 170 -18.71 3.13 -4.68
CA GLY A 170 -17.34 3.41 -4.25
C GLY A 170 -17.25 4.63 -3.34
N GLU A 171 -16.24 4.65 -2.49
CA GLU A 171 -15.85 5.84 -1.74
C GLU A 171 -15.32 6.91 -2.70
N ASP A 172 -15.70 8.16 -2.45
CA ASP A 172 -15.54 9.28 -3.37
C ASP A 172 -14.16 9.93 -3.28
N TYR A 173 -13.11 9.18 -3.71
CA TYR A 173 -11.72 9.68 -3.71
C TYR A 173 -10.82 8.93 -4.73
N SER A 174 -9.63 9.44 -4.99
CA SER A 174 -8.76 9.08 -6.11
C SER A 174 -8.40 7.59 -6.20
N PHE A 175 -8.15 6.91 -5.08
CA PHE A 175 -7.82 5.50 -5.09
C PHE A 175 -8.96 4.64 -5.64
N VAL A 176 -10.20 4.89 -5.19
CA VAL A 176 -11.36 4.13 -5.64
C VAL A 176 -11.71 4.45 -7.09
N TYR A 177 -11.53 5.71 -7.52
CA TYR A 177 -11.62 6.03 -8.95
C TYR A 177 -10.63 5.21 -9.76
N THR A 178 -9.40 5.04 -9.27
CA THR A 178 -8.37 4.24 -9.93
C THR A 178 -8.75 2.75 -9.99
N GLN A 179 -9.34 2.19 -8.92
CA GLN A 179 -9.82 0.80 -8.95
C GLN A 179 -10.95 0.59 -9.95
N VAL A 180 -11.97 1.45 -9.91
CA VAL A 180 -13.10 1.40 -10.85
C VAL A 180 -12.61 1.61 -12.29
N PHE A 181 -11.61 2.46 -12.49
CA PHE A 181 -10.99 2.67 -13.79
C PHE A 181 -10.43 1.36 -14.37
N GLY A 182 -9.63 0.61 -13.62
CA GLY A 182 -9.06 -0.67 -14.07
C GLY A 182 -10.15 -1.73 -14.35
N LEU A 183 -11.11 -1.88 -13.44
CA LEU A 183 -12.25 -2.79 -13.61
C LEU A 183 -13.04 -2.48 -14.90
N VAL A 184 -13.41 -1.21 -15.10
CA VAL A 184 -14.23 -0.79 -16.24
C VAL A 184 -13.50 -1.00 -17.56
N LEU A 185 -12.20 -0.69 -17.63
CA LEU A 185 -11.42 -0.94 -18.85
C LEU A 185 -11.49 -2.41 -19.27
N GLU A 186 -11.27 -3.32 -18.33
CA GLU A 186 -11.21 -4.75 -18.65
C GLU A 186 -12.61 -5.34 -18.88
N PHE A 187 -13.57 -5.04 -18.00
CA PHE A 187 -14.93 -5.57 -18.08
C PHE A 187 -15.66 -5.11 -19.35
N CYS A 188 -15.55 -3.82 -19.70
CA CYS A 188 -16.20 -3.29 -20.91
C CYS A 188 -15.48 -3.72 -22.19
N ALA A 189 -14.15 -3.90 -22.17
CA ALA A 189 -13.41 -4.49 -23.29
C ALA A 189 -13.85 -5.94 -23.57
N ALA A 190 -14.23 -6.69 -22.55
CA ALA A 190 -14.80 -8.05 -22.67
C ALA A 190 -16.25 -8.06 -23.20
N GLY A 191 -16.93 -6.92 -23.23
CA GLY A 191 -18.32 -6.77 -23.69
C GLY A 191 -19.35 -6.53 -22.58
N GLY A 192 -18.90 -6.31 -21.35
CA GLY A 192 -19.74 -5.99 -20.20
C GLY A 192 -20.27 -4.56 -20.24
N GLN A 193 -21.29 -4.29 -19.42
CA GLN A 193 -21.93 -2.98 -19.28
C GLN A 193 -21.90 -2.53 -17.80
N VAL A 194 -21.43 -1.32 -17.55
CA VAL A 194 -21.53 -0.65 -16.26
C VAL A 194 -22.71 0.33 -16.34
N THR A 195 -23.82 -0.03 -15.72
CA THR A 195 -25.10 0.68 -15.88
C THR A 195 -25.33 1.78 -14.86
N ASN A 196 -24.64 1.70 -13.72
CA ASN A 196 -24.77 2.66 -12.62
C ASN A 196 -23.42 2.79 -11.89
N ARG A 197 -23.07 4.01 -11.51
CA ARG A 197 -21.90 4.31 -10.67
C ARG A 197 -22.34 5.26 -9.56
N GLN A 198 -22.27 4.77 -8.33
CA GLN A 198 -22.57 5.57 -7.15
C GLN A 198 -21.30 5.84 -6.36
N TRP A 199 -21.23 7.04 -5.81
CA TRP A 199 -20.10 7.50 -5.01
C TRP A 199 -20.60 8.01 -3.68
N VAL A 200 -19.96 7.59 -2.60
CA VAL A 200 -20.32 7.96 -1.23
C VAL A 200 -19.12 8.61 -0.53
N PRO A 201 -19.33 9.61 0.31
CA PRO A 201 -18.24 10.19 1.10
C PRO A 201 -17.54 9.12 1.95
N LEU A 202 -16.22 9.24 2.12
CA LEU A 202 -15.46 8.43 3.06
C LEU A 202 -16.00 8.65 4.48
N GLY A 203 -16.24 7.56 5.22
CA GLY A 203 -16.87 7.61 6.56
C GLY A 203 -18.39 7.53 6.54
N THR A 204 -18.99 7.12 5.43
CA THR A 204 -20.44 6.89 5.31
C THR A 204 -20.90 5.76 6.23
N LYS A 205 -21.88 6.03 7.07
CA LYS A 205 -22.45 5.06 8.02
C LYS A 205 -23.80 4.49 7.58
N ASP A 206 -24.56 5.28 6.83
CA ASP A 206 -25.90 4.93 6.34
C ASP A 206 -25.89 4.79 4.83
N PHE A 207 -26.14 3.58 4.34
CA PHE A 207 -26.17 3.22 2.93
C PHE A 207 -27.58 2.94 2.41
N ALA A 208 -28.65 3.18 3.22
CA ALA A 208 -30.01 2.84 2.83
C ALA A 208 -30.43 3.47 1.50
N SER A 209 -30.13 4.76 1.29
CA SER A 209 -30.43 5.46 0.04
C SER A 209 -29.59 4.95 -1.13
N THR A 210 -28.31 4.64 -0.91
CA THR A 210 -27.40 4.06 -1.90
C THR A 210 -27.89 2.69 -2.35
N ILE A 211 -28.28 1.84 -1.40
CA ILE A 211 -28.79 0.49 -1.68
C ILE A 211 -30.13 0.56 -2.42
N ALA A 212 -31.06 1.43 -1.99
CA ALA A 212 -32.35 1.62 -2.65
C ALA A 212 -32.26 2.17 -4.09
N ALA A 213 -31.16 2.83 -4.42
CA ALA A 213 -30.91 3.37 -5.77
C ALA A 213 -30.13 2.40 -6.69
N LEU A 214 -29.80 1.20 -6.22
CA LEU A 214 -29.16 0.18 -7.05
C LEU A 214 -30.17 -0.38 -8.07
N PRO A 215 -29.75 -0.60 -9.33
CA PRO A 215 -30.61 -1.23 -10.34
C PRO A 215 -30.92 -2.68 -9.98
N ASP A 216 -32.16 -3.10 -10.21
CA ASP A 216 -32.63 -4.48 -9.97
C ASP A 216 -32.15 -5.45 -11.07
N ASP A 217 -31.72 -4.96 -12.25
CA ASP A 217 -31.38 -5.74 -13.45
C ASP A 217 -29.88 -5.90 -13.66
N VAL A 218 -29.08 -5.85 -12.59
CA VAL A 218 -27.65 -6.10 -12.64
C VAL A 218 -27.29 -7.48 -12.13
N ASP A 219 -26.28 -8.11 -12.74
CA ASP A 219 -25.77 -9.41 -12.33
C ASP A 219 -24.93 -9.30 -11.05
N ALA A 220 -24.18 -8.19 -10.91
CA ALA A 220 -23.33 -7.97 -9.76
C ALA A 220 -23.17 -6.47 -9.44
N ILE A 221 -22.77 -6.21 -8.19
CA ILE A 221 -22.43 -4.88 -7.68
C ILE A 221 -20.95 -4.91 -7.29
N TYR A 222 -20.14 -4.03 -7.89
CA TYR A 222 -18.76 -3.83 -7.48
C TYR A 222 -18.68 -2.83 -6.33
N LEU A 223 -17.99 -3.20 -5.26
CA LEU A 223 -17.81 -2.42 -4.05
C LEU A 223 -16.35 -1.93 -3.97
N GLY A 224 -16.14 -0.65 -4.19
CA GLY A 224 -14.90 0.06 -3.89
C GLY A 224 -14.97 0.69 -2.52
N LEU A 225 -15.20 -0.12 -1.48
CA LEU A 225 -15.36 0.28 -0.10
C LEU A 225 -14.28 -0.40 0.76
N GLY A 226 -13.90 0.23 1.88
CA GLY A 226 -12.94 -0.33 2.80
C GLY A 226 -13.28 -0.09 4.27
N GLY A 227 -12.56 -0.77 5.16
CA GLY A 227 -12.67 -0.57 6.59
C GLY A 227 -14.12 -0.63 7.13
N ALA A 228 -14.50 0.37 7.91
CA ALA A 228 -15.84 0.43 8.52
C ALA A 228 -16.96 0.64 7.49
N ASP A 229 -16.69 1.38 6.41
CA ASP A 229 -17.70 1.68 5.39
C ASP A 229 -18.13 0.40 4.65
N ALA A 230 -17.18 -0.47 4.33
CA ALA A 230 -17.46 -1.78 3.74
C ALA A 230 -18.35 -2.63 4.65
N VAL A 231 -18.02 -2.72 5.93
CA VAL A 231 -18.80 -3.49 6.91
C VAL A 231 -20.21 -2.92 7.08
N ASN A 232 -20.35 -1.59 7.12
CA ASN A 232 -21.66 -0.93 7.22
C ASN A 232 -22.53 -1.23 5.98
N PHE A 233 -21.97 -1.10 4.78
CA PHE A 233 -22.67 -1.43 3.54
C PHE A 233 -23.14 -2.89 3.53
N LEU A 234 -22.24 -3.84 3.82
CA LEU A 234 -22.53 -5.28 3.77
C LEU A 234 -23.65 -5.67 4.75
N ASN A 235 -23.64 -5.14 5.98
CA ASN A 235 -24.72 -5.37 6.94
C ASN A 235 -26.06 -4.86 6.42
N GLN A 236 -26.10 -3.61 5.91
CA GLN A 236 -27.33 -2.99 5.42
C GLN A 236 -27.82 -3.64 4.13
N TYR A 237 -26.90 -4.08 3.25
CA TYR A 237 -27.24 -4.80 2.02
C TYR A 237 -27.91 -6.15 2.31
N GLU A 238 -27.37 -6.93 3.26
CA GLU A 238 -27.99 -8.20 3.71
C GLU A 238 -29.35 -7.95 4.35
N GLN A 239 -29.47 -6.96 5.23
CA GLN A 239 -30.73 -6.58 5.90
C GLN A 239 -31.80 -6.08 4.92
N ALA A 240 -31.40 -5.42 3.86
CA ALA A 240 -32.30 -4.98 2.79
C ALA A 240 -32.73 -6.12 1.85
N GLY A 241 -32.19 -7.34 2.02
CA GLY A 241 -32.46 -8.48 1.16
C GLY A 241 -31.83 -8.36 -0.22
N GLY A 242 -30.64 -7.79 -0.31
CA GLY A 242 -29.87 -7.65 -1.54
C GLY A 242 -29.65 -8.98 -2.26
N LYS A 243 -29.87 -9.02 -3.59
CA LYS A 243 -29.87 -10.27 -4.38
C LYS A 243 -28.75 -10.35 -5.42
N ALA A 244 -28.25 -9.21 -5.89
CA ALA A 244 -27.16 -9.18 -6.87
C ALA A 244 -25.88 -9.77 -6.26
N HIS A 245 -25.08 -10.44 -7.06
CA HIS A 245 -23.77 -10.90 -6.63
C HIS A 245 -22.88 -9.72 -6.25
N LEU A 246 -21.93 -9.93 -5.33
CA LEU A 246 -20.98 -8.89 -4.97
C LEU A 246 -19.64 -9.14 -5.67
N MET A 247 -19.01 -8.04 -6.05
CA MET A 247 -17.62 -7.98 -6.50
C MET A 247 -16.89 -6.97 -5.63
N GLY A 248 -15.63 -7.21 -5.30
CA GLY A 248 -14.87 -6.36 -4.39
C GLY A 248 -13.61 -5.77 -4.99
N GLY A 249 -13.29 -4.56 -4.57
CA GLY A 249 -11.96 -4.00 -4.73
C GLY A 249 -10.94 -4.60 -3.77
N SER A 250 -9.69 -4.18 -3.87
CA SER A 250 -8.56 -4.80 -3.17
C SER A 250 -8.66 -4.80 -1.65
N ILE A 251 -9.26 -3.76 -1.07
CA ILE A 251 -9.46 -3.62 0.39
C ILE A 251 -10.78 -4.22 0.88
N MET A 252 -11.66 -4.68 -0.02
CA MET A 252 -12.89 -5.38 0.35
C MET A 252 -12.65 -6.81 0.81
N VAL A 253 -11.55 -7.42 0.40
CA VAL A 253 -11.28 -8.86 0.55
C VAL A 253 -9.98 -9.14 1.28
N ASP A 254 -9.51 -8.19 2.07
CA ASP A 254 -8.46 -8.45 3.05
C ASP A 254 -9.07 -8.64 4.46
N GLN A 255 -8.24 -8.99 5.41
CA GLN A 255 -8.69 -9.32 6.77
C GLN A 255 -9.29 -8.12 7.52
N THR A 256 -9.17 -6.89 7.02
CA THR A 256 -9.83 -5.72 7.61
C THR A 256 -11.37 -5.82 7.46
N VAL A 257 -11.86 -6.45 6.40
CA VAL A 257 -13.28 -6.69 6.14
C VAL A 257 -13.66 -8.16 6.36
N LEU A 258 -12.82 -9.12 5.94
CA LEU A 258 -13.10 -10.56 6.09
C LEU A 258 -13.24 -11.01 7.55
N SER A 259 -12.66 -10.27 8.51
CA SER A 259 -12.84 -10.51 9.95
C SER A 259 -14.21 -10.06 10.48
N ALA A 260 -15.05 -9.39 9.66
CA ALA A 260 -16.40 -9.00 10.04
C ALA A 260 -17.28 -10.21 10.35
N LYS A 261 -18.29 -9.99 11.20
CA LYS A 261 -19.20 -11.03 11.68
C LYS A 261 -20.66 -10.70 11.31
N GLY A 262 -21.56 -11.64 11.57
CA GLY A 262 -23.00 -11.44 11.37
C GLY A 262 -23.38 -11.29 9.90
N ASP A 263 -24.21 -10.30 9.59
CA ASP A 263 -24.76 -10.09 8.26
C ASP A 263 -23.70 -9.72 7.23
N ALA A 264 -22.71 -8.91 7.61
CA ALA A 264 -21.58 -8.60 6.72
C ALA A 264 -20.80 -9.86 6.29
N LYS A 265 -20.56 -10.81 7.20
CA LYS A 265 -19.92 -12.09 6.87
C LYS A 265 -20.74 -12.88 5.86
N LYS A 266 -22.07 -12.94 6.02
CA LYS A 266 -22.96 -13.67 5.10
C LYS A 266 -22.93 -13.05 3.70
N ALA A 267 -23.03 -11.70 3.62
CA ALA A 267 -23.01 -10.98 2.36
C ALA A 267 -21.69 -11.20 1.58
N MET A 268 -20.59 -11.41 2.28
CA MET A 268 -19.26 -11.60 1.67
C MET A 268 -19.08 -12.96 0.98
N LEU A 269 -19.77 -14.02 1.38
CA LEU A 269 -19.58 -15.37 0.82
C LEU A 269 -19.82 -15.38 -0.69
N GLY A 270 -18.85 -15.91 -1.45
CA GLY A 270 -18.91 -15.99 -2.90
C GLY A 270 -18.58 -14.69 -3.63
N THR A 271 -18.27 -13.59 -2.90
CA THR A 271 -17.80 -12.35 -3.50
C THR A 271 -16.52 -12.60 -4.28
N ILE A 272 -16.51 -12.26 -5.58
CA ILE A 272 -15.27 -12.26 -6.36
C ILE A 272 -14.58 -10.90 -6.22
N ALA A 273 -13.26 -10.92 -6.17
CA ALA A 273 -12.49 -9.69 -6.00
C ALA A 273 -11.08 -9.82 -6.60
N SER A 274 -10.33 -8.74 -6.56
CA SER A 274 -8.92 -8.78 -6.91
C SER A 274 -8.09 -7.87 -6.02
N SER A 275 -6.87 -8.32 -5.73
CA SER A 275 -5.95 -7.62 -4.84
C SER A 275 -4.50 -7.99 -5.14
N GLY A 276 -3.58 -7.14 -4.72
CA GLY A 276 -2.14 -7.43 -4.77
C GLY A 276 -1.68 -8.50 -3.76
N MET A 277 -2.59 -9.12 -3.04
CA MET A 277 -2.32 -10.22 -2.10
C MET A 277 -3.51 -11.17 -2.03
N ALA A 278 -3.30 -12.38 -1.53
CA ALA A 278 -4.37 -13.34 -1.27
C ALA A 278 -4.01 -14.28 -0.11
N ASP A 279 -4.92 -14.45 0.85
CA ASP A 279 -4.71 -15.28 2.05
C ASP A 279 -4.30 -16.72 1.73
N THR A 280 -4.88 -17.29 0.68
CA THR A 280 -4.69 -18.71 0.33
C THR A 280 -3.61 -18.95 -0.72
N TRP A 281 -2.79 -17.95 -1.02
CA TRP A 281 -1.69 -18.18 -1.97
C TRP A 281 -0.68 -19.17 -1.41
N ASP A 282 -0.59 -20.33 -2.07
CA ASP A 282 0.31 -21.40 -1.66
C ASP A 282 1.75 -21.12 -2.11
N ASN A 283 2.38 -20.17 -1.44
CA ASN A 283 3.74 -19.74 -1.71
C ASN A 283 4.56 -19.68 -0.41
N PRO A 284 5.80 -20.22 -0.39
CA PRO A 284 6.64 -20.20 0.81
C PRO A 284 6.93 -18.78 1.34
N SER A 285 7.13 -17.79 0.46
CA SER A 285 7.41 -16.41 0.87
C SER A 285 6.19 -15.78 1.55
N TRP A 286 4.98 -16.04 1.04
CA TRP A 286 3.74 -15.60 1.68
C TRP A 286 3.57 -16.22 3.06
N LYS A 287 3.71 -17.55 3.17
CA LYS A 287 3.58 -18.28 4.45
C LYS A 287 4.61 -17.79 5.50
N ALA A 288 5.85 -17.57 5.07
CA ALA A 288 6.89 -17.03 5.94
C ALA A 288 6.55 -15.60 6.42
N PHE A 289 5.97 -14.78 5.55
CA PHE A 289 5.52 -13.43 5.93
C PHE A 289 4.36 -13.46 6.92
N VAL A 290 3.36 -14.32 6.72
CA VAL A 290 2.25 -14.50 7.67
C VAL A 290 2.79 -14.86 9.06
N THR A 291 3.72 -15.81 9.15
CA THR A 291 4.36 -16.18 10.42
C THR A 291 5.08 -15.00 11.06
N LEU A 292 5.90 -14.29 10.29
CA LEU A 292 6.66 -13.13 10.75
C LEU A 292 5.76 -11.99 11.22
N TYR A 293 4.68 -11.70 10.49
CA TYR A 293 3.66 -10.71 10.85
C TYR A 293 3.02 -11.05 12.22
N GLN A 294 2.67 -12.33 12.40
CA GLN A 294 2.08 -12.80 13.64
C GLN A 294 3.05 -12.74 14.83
N GLU A 295 4.32 -12.98 14.60
CA GLU A 295 5.37 -12.91 15.61
C GLU A 295 5.83 -11.46 15.93
N ALA A 296 5.72 -10.53 14.98
CA ALA A 296 6.18 -9.16 15.15
C ALA A 296 5.20 -8.28 15.91
N THR A 297 3.92 -8.63 15.91
CA THR A 297 2.87 -7.80 16.52
C THR A 297 1.95 -8.66 17.39
N PRO A 298 1.64 -8.23 18.64
CA PRO A 298 0.72 -8.91 19.52
C PRO A 298 -0.65 -9.16 18.89
N ALA A 299 -1.32 -10.25 19.25
CA ALA A 299 -2.57 -10.69 18.62
C ALA A 299 -3.73 -9.69 18.77
N ASP A 300 -3.74 -8.90 19.84
CA ASP A 300 -4.72 -7.84 20.10
C ASP A 300 -4.48 -6.56 19.31
N LYS A 301 -3.34 -6.47 18.60
CA LYS A 301 -2.90 -5.31 17.80
C LYS A 301 -2.66 -5.64 16.34
N ARG A 302 -3.16 -6.76 15.85
CA ARG A 302 -3.03 -7.20 14.47
C ARG A 302 -4.26 -7.97 13.99
N LEU A 303 -4.38 -8.09 12.70
CA LEU A 303 -5.37 -8.98 12.08
C LEU A 303 -4.91 -10.45 12.16
N PRO A 304 -5.80 -11.43 11.95
CA PRO A 304 -5.44 -12.86 11.92
C PRO A 304 -4.36 -13.19 10.89
N SER A 305 -4.44 -12.56 9.72
CA SER A 305 -3.50 -12.63 8.59
C SER A 305 -3.17 -11.22 8.12
N PRO A 306 -1.97 -10.97 7.53
CA PRO A 306 -1.65 -9.65 6.99
C PRO A 306 -2.62 -9.26 5.87
N GLY A 307 -3.11 -8.03 5.93
CA GLY A 307 -3.91 -7.43 4.86
C GLY A 307 -3.05 -6.84 3.74
N LEU A 308 -3.70 -6.17 2.80
CA LEU A 308 -3.02 -5.50 1.69
C LEU A 308 -2.04 -4.43 2.19
N LEU A 309 -2.44 -3.68 3.21
CA LEU A 309 -1.62 -2.58 3.76
C LEU A 309 -0.38 -3.12 4.46
N ALA A 310 -0.50 -4.18 5.24
CA ALA A 310 0.66 -4.85 5.84
C ALA A 310 1.64 -5.33 4.77
N THR A 311 1.15 -5.92 3.69
CA THR A 311 1.97 -6.39 2.57
C THR A 311 2.71 -5.25 1.89
N ASN A 312 2.05 -4.11 1.66
CA ASN A 312 2.64 -2.94 1.02
C ASN A 312 3.70 -2.25 1.89
N TYR A 313 3.40 -2.00 3.17
CA TYR A 313 4.37 -1.41 4.10
C TYR A 313 5.59 -2.31 4.29
N TYR A 314 5.37 -3.62 4.36
CA TYR A 314 6.47 -4.59 4.41
C TYR A 314 7.36 -4.52 3.16
N GLY A 315 6.76 -4.54 1.96
CA GLY A 315 7.46 -4.46 0.68
C GLY A 315 8.26 -3.16 0.51
N SER A 316 7.66 -2.02 0.87
CA SER A 316 8.30 -0.71 0.83
C SER A 316 9.47 -0.61 1.80
N THR A 317 9.31 -1.17 3.00
CA THR A 317 10.40 -1.23 4.01
C THR A 317 11.51 -2.18 3.55
N MET A 318 11.17 -3.35 3.01
CA MET A 318 12.13 -4.29 2.42
C MET A 318 12.96 -3.63 1.30
N ALA A 319 12.32 -2.85 0.42
CA ALA A 319 13.00 -2.13 -0.65
C ALA A 319 13.97 -1.07 -0.09
N LEU A 320 13.58 -0.36 0.98
CA LEU A 320 14.47 0.58 1.67
C LEU A 320 15.72 -0.10 2.18
N TYR A 321 15.61 -1.22 2.91
CA TYR A 321 16.77 -1.95 3.43
C TYR A 321 17.69 -2.42 2.30
N ALA A 322 17.13 -3.05 1.28
CA ALA A 322 17.91 -3.53 0.13
C ALA A 322 18.62 -2.40 -0.62
N ALA A 323 17.96 -1.24 -0.76
CA ALA A 323 18.55 -0.08 -1.42
C ALA A 323 19.65 0.58 -0.58
N LEU A 324 19.48 0.69 0.73
CA LEU A 324 20.50 1.20 1.63
C LEU A 324 21.73 0.30 1.65
N ASP A 325 21.56 -1.03 1.65
CA ASP A 325 22.68 -1.97 1.59
C ASP A 325 23.42 -1.82 0.26
N LYS A 326 22.71 -1.71 -0.87
CA LYS A 326 23.32 -1.50 -2.19
C LYS A 326 24.02 -0.13 -2.31
N ALA A 327 23.53 0.89 -1.61
CA ALA A 327 24.13 2.23 -1.55
C ALA A 327 25.23 2.35 -0.47
N ASN A 328 25.49 1.30 0.33
CA ASN A 328 26.37 1.33 1.51
C ASN A 328 26.02 2.46 2.50
N GLY A 329 24.72 2.76 2.66
CA GLY A 329 24.22 3.82 3.53
C GLY A 329 24.65 5.24 3.13
N ASP A 330 25.08 5.45 1.89
CA ASP A 330 25.52 6.75 1.38
C ASP A 330 24.32 7.60 0.97
N LEU A 331 24.07 8.66 1.72
CA LEU A 331 23.02 9.67 1.49
C LEU A 331 23.56 10.98 0.93
N SER A 332 24.81 11.05 0.50
CA SER A 332 25.39 12.24 -0.13
C SER A 332 24.78 12.51 -1.51
N ASP A 333 25.11 13.67 -2.08
CA ASP A 333 24.69 14.07 -3.43
C ASP A 333 23.18 13.90 -3.66
N ASN A 334 22.37 14.54 -2.82
CA ASN A 334 20.90 14.41 -2.85
C ASN A 334 20.44 12.95 -2.87
N GLN A 335 21.14 12.09 -2.16
CA GLN A 335 20.86 10.65 -2.06
C GLN A 335 20.86 9.92 -3.43
N SER A 336 21.69 10.36 -4.35
CA SER A 336 21.73 9.84 -5.73
C SER A 336 21.98 8.33 -5.79
N LYS A 337 22.88 7.79 -4.95
CA LYS A 337 23.15 6.35 -4.87
C LYS A 337 21.95 5.55 -4.37
N LEU A 338 21.26 6.05 -3.33
CA LEU A 338 20.04 5.43 -2.80
C LEU A 338 18.93 5.42 -3.85
N LYS A 339 18.67 6.55 -4.52
CA LYS A 339 17.68 6.66 -5.59
C LYS A 339 17.97 5.75 -6.78
N THR A 340 19.25 5.69 -7.20
CA THR A 340 19.68 4.76 -8.25
C THR A 340 19.51 3.31 -7.82
N ALA A 341 19.86 2.98 -6.57
CA ALA A 341 19.65 1.65 -6.03
C ALA A 341 18.17 1.28 -6.04
N LEU A 342 17.27 2.14 -5.51
CA LEU A 342 15.81 1.93 -5.54
C LEU A 342 15.30 1.70 -6.96
N ALA A 343 15.65 2.56 -7.91
CA ALA A 343 15.18 2.43 -9.30
C ALA A 343 15.60 1.12 -9.98
N GLY A 344 16.75 0.55 -9.60
CA GLY A 344 17.31 -0.65 -10.23
C GLY A 344 17.18 -1.93 -9.40
N LEU A 345 16.32 -1.97 -8.36
CA LEU A 345 16.06 -3.18 -7.60
C LEU A 345 15.00 -4.06 -8.29
N THR A 346 15.11 -5.36 -8.04
CA THR A 346 14.01 -6.31 -8.07
C THR A 346 13.99 -6.98 -6.70
N ILE A 347 12.83 -7.01 -6.04
CA ILE A 347 12.67 -7.64 -4.72
C ILE A 347 11.77 -8.86 -4.83
N ASP A 348 12.08 -9.89 -4.03
CA ASP A 348 11.19 -11.05 -3.83
C ASP A 348 10.29 -10.76 -2.63
N ALA A 349 9.22 -9.99 -2.87
CA ALA A 349 8.25 -9.63 -1.85
C ALA A 349 7.33 -10.81 -1.49
N PRO A 350 6.60 -10.75 -0.36
CA PRO A 350 5.68 -11.83 0.03
C PRO A 350 4.64 -12.18 -1.03
N ASN A 351 4.20 -11.20 -1.80
CA ASN A 351 3.19 -11.31 -2.85
C ASN A 351 3.79 -11.50 -4.26
N GLY A 352 5.07 -11.82 -4.37
CA GLY A 352 5.77 -12.10 -5.63
C GLY A 352 6.91 -11.13 -5.92
N LYS A 353 7.48 -11.27 -7.11
CA LYS A 353 8.54 -10.36 -7.56
C LYS A 353 7.95 -8.98 -7.85
N ILE A 354 8.68 -7.95 -7.43
CA ILE A 354 8.36 -6.55 -7.72
C ILE A 354 9.61 -5.86 -8.28
N SER A 355 9.44 -5.19 -9.40
CA SER A 355 10.41 -4.25 -9.98
C SER A 355 9.72 -2.92 -10.27
N LEU A 356 10.49 -1.88 -10.60
CA LEU A 356 9.93 -0.58 -10.96
C LEU A 356 10.09 -0.33 -12.45
N ASP A 357 9.09 0.34 -13.04
CA ASP A 357 9.17 0.89 -14.40
C ASP A 357 9.89 2.26 -14.44
N GLU A 358 9.89 2.90 -15.62
CA GLU A 358 10.50 4.22 -15.83
C GLU A 358 9.88 5.35 -14.99
N ASP A 359 8.62 5.22 -14.62
CA ASP A 359 7.90 6.17 -13.75
C ASP A 359 8.11 5.85 -12.24
N ARG A 360 8.95 4.86 -11.93
CA ARG A 360 9.20 4.35 -10.56
C ARG A 360 7.95 3.74 -9.93
N GLN A 361 7.08 3.18 -10.79
CA GLN A 361 5.90 2.45 -10.42
C GLN A 361 6.17 0.93 -10.39
N ALA A 362 5.61 0.25 -9.40
CA ALA A 362 5.73 -1.20 -9.29
C ALA A 362 5.09 -1.95 -10.47
N ILE A 363 5.83 -2.94 -10.96
CA ILE A 363 5.32 -4.05 -11.76
C ILE A 363 5.26 -5.25 -10.83
N GLY A 364 4.10 -5.90 -10.71
CA GLY A 364 3.91 -6.99 -9.73
C GLY A 364 2.83 -7.98 -10.13
N THR A 365 2.50 -8.86 -9.20
CA THR A 365 1.48 -9.91 -9.38
C THR A 365 0.16 -9.49 -8.74
N ASN A 366 -0.94 -9.66 -9.46
CA ASN A 366 -2.30 -9.50 -8.94
C ASN A 366 -3.00 -10.85 -8.83
N PHE A 367 -3.95 -10.93 -7.90
CA PHE A 367 -4.72 -12.15 -7.62
C PHE A 367 -6.20 -11.86 -7.79
N VAL A 368 -6.90 -12.66 -8.60
CA VAL A 368 -8.35 -12.72 -8.55
C VAL A 368 -8.73 -13.80 -7.54
N THR A 369 -9.64 -13.48 -6.66
CA THR A 369 -10.04 -14.31 -5.53
C THR A 369 -11.54 -14.47 -5.46
N GLU A 370 -11.99 -15.51 -4.75
CA GLU A 370 -13.37 -15.71 -4.34
C GLU A 370 -13.41 -15.92 -2.82
N VAL A 371 -14.26 -15.18 -2.13
CA VAL A 371 -14.39 -15.29 -0.68
C VAL A 371 -15.03 -16.62 -0.31
N ALA A 372 -14.37 -17.36 0.54
CA ALA A 372 -14.80 -18.68 1.02
C ALA A 372 -14.60 -18.80 2.54
N GLU A 373 -15.24 -19.79 3.15
CA GLU A 373 -14.97 -20.15 4.54
C GLU A 373 -13.59 -20.81 4.69
N ASP A 374 -12.92 -20.51 5.79
CA ASP A 374 -11.60 -21.08 6.16
C ASP A 374 -11.71 -22.47 6.84
N GLY A 375 -12.94 -22.96 7.05
CA GLY A 375 -13.22 -24.20 7.78
C GLY A 375 -13.11 -24.08 9.30
N GLN A 376 -12.80 -22.90 9.84
CA GLN A 376 -12.71 -22.61 11.28
C GLN A 376 -13.72 -21.53 11.71
N GLY A 377 -14.62 -21.17 10.81
CA GLY A 377 -15.66 -20.16 11.05
C GLY A 377 -15.23 -18.72 10.69
N GLY A 378 -14.09 -18.55 10.02
CA GLY A 378 -13.63 -17.30 9.40
C GLY A 378 -13.87 -17.28 7.88
N LEU A 379 -13.49 -16.16 7.25
CA LEU A 379 -13.47 -16.00 5.80
C LEU A 379 -12.03 -15.79 5.32
N VAL A 380 -11.77 -16.28 4.11
CA VAL A 380 -10.49 -16.11 3.40
C VAL A 380 -10.72 -15.74 1.94
N SER A 381 -9.79 -15.02 1.36
CA SER A 381 -9.74 -14.75 -0.08
C SER A 381 -9.04 -15.93 -0.79
N LYS A 382 -9.85 -16.82 -1.40
CA LYS A 382 -9.36 -18.00 -2.13
C LYS A 382 -8.90 -17.60 -3.53
N VAL A 383 -7.63 -17.87 -3.86
CA VAL A 383 -7.10 -17.61 -5.21
C VAL A 383 -7.83 -18.45 -6.25
N VAL A 384 -8.33 -17.80 -7.30
CA VAL A 384 -8.96 -18.44 -8.48
C VAL A 384 -8.21 -18.12 -9.78
N LYS A 385 -7.46 -17.01 -9.83
CA LYS A 385 -6.60 -16.65 -10.98
C LYS A 385 -5.42 -15.81 -10.47
N ILE A 386 -4.25 -16.03 -11.06
CA ILE A 386 -3.05 -15.23 -10.83
C ILE A 386 -2.74 -14.45 -12.11
N VAL A 387 -2.48 -13.15 -11.98
CA VAL A 387 -2.13 -12.27 -13.09
C VAL A 387 -0.73 -11.72 -12.83
N PRO A 388 0.31 -12.30 -13.44
CA PRO A 388 1.70 -11.85 -13.25
C PRO A 388 1.99 -10.58 -14.06
N ASP A 389 3.08 -9.91 -13.70
CA ASP A 389 3.70 -8.82 -14.45
C ASP A 389 2.73 -7.70 -14.86
N VAL A 390 1.88 -7.28 -13.90
CA VAL A 390 0.88 -6.24 -14.15
C VAL A 390 1.56 -4.87 -14.19
N HIS A 391 1.56 -4.25 -15.37
CA HIS A 391 2.03 -2.89 -15.61
C HIS A 391 0.94 -1.86 -15.32
N GLN A 392 1.33 -0.61 -15.02
CA GLN A 392 0.39 0.48 -14.70
C GLN A 392 -0.58 0.79 -15.85
N THR A 393 -0.15 0.62 -17.09
CA THR A 393 -0.99 0.84 -18.27
C THR A 393 -1.92 -0.32 -18.63
N LEU A 394 -1.94 -1.39 -17.82
CA LEU A 394 -2.78 -2.59 -18.03
C LEU A 394 -2.63 -3.20 -19.44
N GLY A 395 -1.44 -3.09 -20.03
CA GLY A 395 -1.13 -3.60 -21.36
C GLY A 395 -1.54 -2.66 -22.53
N TYR A 396 -2.15 -1.52 -22.25
CA TYR A 396 -2.37 -0.50 -23.28
C TYR A 396 -1.05 0.21 -23.65
N PRO A 397 -0.87 0.62 -24.92
CA PRO A 397 0.19 1.56 -25.27
C PRO A 397 0.06 2.86 -24.45
N ARG A 398 1.20 3.39 -23.95
CA ARG A 398 1.22 4.56 -23.07
C ARG A 398 0.39 5.74 -23.59
N ASP A 399 0.53 6.08 -24.89
CA ASP A 399 -0.22 7.17 -25.50
C ASP A 399 -1.74 6.93 -25.53
N THR A 400 -2.16 5.68 -25.71
CA THR A 400 -3.58 5.29 -25.64
C THR A 400 -4.08 5.45 -24.23
N PHE A 401 -3.32 4.96 -23.24
CA PHE A 401 -3.69 5.04 -21.84
C PHE A 401 -3.80 6.50 -21.36
N ILE A 402 -2.87 7.38 -21.76
CA ILE A 402 -2.95 8.83 -21.49
C ILE A 402 -4.24 9.44 -22.08
N LYS A 403 -4.63 9.06 -23.30
CA LYS A 403 -5.84 9.60 -23.97
C LYS A 403 -7.15 9.15 -23.32
N ILE A 404 -7.16 8.07 -22.54
CA ILE A 404 -8.34 7.68 -21.75
C ILE A 404 -8.64 8.76 -20.70
N GLY A 405 -7.62 9.43 -20.21
CA GLY A 405 -7.69 10.47 -19.18
C GLY A 405 -7.50 9.93 -17.77
N PRO A 406 -7.41 10.84 -16.79
CA PRO A 406 -7.22 10.43 -15.38
C PRO A 406 -8.47 9.76 -14.83
N PRO A 407 -8.31 8.79 -13.89
CA PRO A 407 -9.42 8.19 -13.17
C PRO A 407 -10.32 9.23 -12.52
N SER A 408 -11.62 9.06 -12.64
CA SER A 408 -12.61 9.97 -12.03
C SER A 408 -13.94 9.25 -11.80
N ARG A 409 -14.93 9.96 -11.26
CA ARG A 409 -16.30 9.44 -11.10
C ARG A 409 -16.89 8.89 -12.40
N THR A 410 -16.47 9.41 -13.57
CA THR A 410 -17.01 9.07 -14.89
C THR A 410 -16.00 8.48 -15.85
N THR A 411 -14.69 8.63 -15.59
CA THR A 411 -13.61 8.08 -16.43
C THR A 411 -13.11 6.77 -15.84
N PRO A 412 -12.97 5.69 -16.67
CA PRO A 412 -13.19 5.64 -18.10
C PRO A 412 -14.68 5.47 -18.44
N GLU A 413 -15.07 5.84 -19.68
CA GLU A 413 -16.35 5.38 -20.21
C GLU A 413 -16.33 3.87 -20.42
N CYS A 414 -17.52 3.24 -20.31
CA CYS A 414 -17.66 1.81 -20.60
C CYS A 414 -17.68 1.57 -22.10
N LYS A 415 -16.51 1.39 -22.68
CA LYS A 415 -16.30 1.10 -24.10
C LYS A 415 -14.98 0.37 -24.30
N LYS A 416 -14.73 -0.11 -25.50
CA LYS A 416 -13.43 -0.64 -25.91
C LYS A 416 -12.54 0.53 -26.39
N TYR A 417 -11.33 0.62 -25.86
CA TYR A 417 -10.34 1.64 -26.22
C TYR A 417 -9.30 1.10 -27.19
#